data_61b22841fdb84d01787bb91bfc928a21
#
_entry.id   61b22841fdb84d01787bb91bfc928a21
#
_cell.length_a   1.000
_cell.length_b   1.000
_cell.length_c   1.000
_cell.angle_alpha   90.00
_cell.angle_beta   90.00
_cell.angle_gamma   90.00
#
_symmetry.space_group_name_H-M   'P 1'
#
loop_
_entity.id
_entity.type
_entity.pdbx_description
1 polymer ?
#
loop_
_entity_poly.entity_id
_entity_poly.type
_entity_poly.pdbx_seq_one_letter_code
_entity_poly.pdbx_strand_id
1 'polypeptide(L)' 'NASLFPQNANCFDSLGEAYVKCGQNDKAILAYERALELDATLESASAMLKKLKAGQL' A
#
# COMPACT_ATOMS: atom_id res chain seq x y z
N ASN A 1 17.84 -9.10 12.33
CA ASN A 1 16.79 -9.76 13.01
C ASN A 1 15.88 -10.51 12.05
N ALA A 2 15.87 -11.79 12.23
CA ALA A 2 15.03 -12.62 11.39
C ALA A 2 13.59 -12.40 11.77
N SER A 3 12.86 -11.84 10.89
CA SER A 3 11.45 -11.64 11.13
C SER A 3 10.72 -12.93 10.81
N LEU A 4 9.90 -13.36 11.76
CA LEU A 4 9.03 -14.50 11.53
C LEU A 4 7.95 -14.13 10.51
N PHE A 5 7.68 -12.86 10.38
CA PHE A 5 6.67 -12.39 9.45
C PHE A 5 7.36 -11.50 8.45
N PRO A 6 7.78 -12.06 7.33
CA PRO A 6 8.46 -11.27 6.33
C PRO A 6 7.54 -10.15 5.88
N GLN A 7 7.93 -8.95 6.25
CA GLN A 7 7.16 -7.79 5.85
C GLN A 7 7.65 -7.37 4.50
N ASN A 8 6.91 -7.76 3.52
CA ASN A 8 7.26 -7.52 2.14
C ASN A 8 6.41 -6.38 1.61
N ALA A 9 7.05 -5.38 1.04
CA ALA A 9 6.32 -4.24 0.49
C ALA A 9 5.27 -4.68 -0.52
N ASN A 10 5.58 -5.72 -1.31
CA ASN A 10 4.63 -6.22 -2.29
C ASN A 10 3.36 -6.76 -1.65
N CYS A 11 3.48 -7.35 -0.46
CA CYS A 11 2.30 -7.83 0.23
C CYS A 11 1.38 -6.70 0.63
N PHE A 12 1.96 -5.60 1.11
CA PHE A 12 1.16 -4.45 1.48
C PHE A 12 0.59 -3.75 0.26
N ASP A 13 1.33 -3.75 -0.85
CA ASP A 13 0.82 -3.20 -2.09
C ASP A 13 -0.42 -3.98 -2.54
N SER A 14 -0.35 -5.31 -2.50
CA SER A 14 -1.49 -6.15 -2.84
C SER A 14 -2.66 -5.93 -1.89
N LEU A 15 -2.35 -5.77 -0.60
CA LEU A 15 -3.39 -5.50 0.39
C LEU A 15 -4.09 -4.18 0.10
N GLY A 16 -3.30 -3.15 -0.24
CA GLY A 16 -3.88 -1.87 -0.60
C GLY A 16 -4.82 -1.99 -1.78
N GLU A 17 -4.40 -2.75 -2.80
CA GLU A 17 -5.24 -2.95 -3.96
C GLU A 17 -6.55 -3.63 -3.60
N ALA A 18 -6.49 -4.62 -2.72
CA ALA A 18 -7.69 -5.32 -2.28
C ALA A 18 -8.64 -4.36 -1.56
N TYR A 19 -8.10 -3.48 -0.72
CA TYR A 19 -8.93 -2.50 -0.04
C TYR A 19 -9.60 -1.55 -1.03
N VAL A 20 -8.87 -1.12 -2.05
CA VAL A 20 -9.45 -0.25 -3.08
C VAL A 20 -10.63 -0.95 -3.75
N LYS A 21 -10.46 -2.22 -4.07
CA LYS A 21 -11.54 -2.96 -4.72
C LYS A 21 -12.73 -3.14 -3.83
N CYS A 22 -12.51 -3.14 -2.52
CA CYS A 22 -13.61 -3.24 -1.56
C CYS A 22 -14.22 -1.89 -1.22
N GLY A 23 -13.69 -0.81 -1.80
CA GLY A 23 -14.19 0.51 -1.51
C GLY A 23 -13.68 1.08 -0.20
N GLN A 24 -12.65 0.48 0.39
CA GLN A 24 -12.10 0.94 1.66
C GLN A 24 -10.82 1.73 1.41
N ASN A 25 -10.98 2.91 0.84
CA ASN A 25 -9.85 3.70 0.44
C ASN A 25 -9.00 4.15 1.63
N ASP A 26 -9.62 4.40 2.77
CA ASP A 26 -8.86 4.80 3.97
C ASP A 26 -7.86 3.72 4.36
N LYS A 27 -8.30 2.47 4.35
CA LYS A 27 -7.42 1.37 4.68
C LYS A 27 -6.38 1.14 3.60
N ALA A 28 -6.77 1.37 2.35
CA ALA A 28 -5.83 1.25 1.24
C ALA A 28 -4.68 2.23 1.40
N ILE A 29 -4.99 3.45 1.81
CA ILE A 29 -3.95 4.46 2.04
C ILE A 29 -2.95 3.96 3.08
N LEU A 30 -3.45 3.41 4.18
CA LEU A 30 -2.58 2.89 5.22
C LEU A 30 -1.70 1.76 4.70
N ALA A 31 -2.29 0.86 3.90
CA ALA A 31 -1.53 -0.26 3.37
C ALA A 31 -0.42 0.22 2.43
N TYR A 32 -0.74 1.16 1.55
CA TYR A 32 0.26 1.69 0.64
C TYR A 32 1.34 2.48 1.36
N GLU A 33 0.97 3.21 2.40
CA GLU A 33 1.97 3.91 3.20
C GLU A 33 2.94 2.93 3.83
N ARG A 34 2.42 1.82 4.34
CA ARG A 34 3.28 0.81 4.93
C ARG A 34 4.19 0.19 3.85
N ALA A 35 3.65 -0.05 2.67
CA ALA A 35 4.46 -0.58 1.58
C ALA A 35 5.63 0.34 1.29
N LEU A 36 5.40 1.64 1.28
CA LEU A 36 6.46 2.60 1.01
C LEU A 36 7.45 2.73 2.16
N GLU A 37 7.02 2.46 3.39
CA GLU A 37 7.95 2.40 4.51
C GLU A 37 8.94 1.26 4.34
N LEU A 38 8.48 0.16 3.77
CA LEU A 38 9.32 -1.00 3.58
C LEU A 38 10.17 -0.89 2.32
N ASP A 39 9.63 -0.24 1.30
CA ASP A 39 10.33 -0.05 0.04
C ASP A 39 9.92 1.29 -0.56
N ALA A 40 10.72 2.31 -0.30
CA ALA A 40 10.39 3.66 -0.76
C ALA A 40 10.43 3.79 -2.28
N THR A 41 11.04 2.83 -2.95
CA THR A 41 11.14 2.87 -4.41
C THR A 41 9.99 2.17 -5.12
N LEU A 42 9.02 1.66 -4.36
CA LEU A 42 7.88 0.92 -4.92
C LEU A 42 6.94 1.89 -5.62
N GLU A 43 7.07 2.00 -6.92
CA GLU A 43 6.35 3.01 -7.68
C GLU A 43 4.86 2.75 -7.72
N SER A 44 4.45 1.48 -7.79
CA SER A 44 3.03 1.19 -7.84
C SER A 44 2.31 1.68 -6.60
N ALA A 45 2.90 1.45 -5.43
CA ALA A 45 2.31 1.94 -4.19
C ALA A 45 2.30 3.46 -4.15
N SER A 46 3.37 4.08 -4.60
CA SER A 46 3.44 5.54 -4.62
C SER A 46 2.37 6.13 -5.52
N ALA A 47 2.20 5.56 -6.70
CA ALA A 47 1.21 6.06 -7.65
C ALA A 47 -0.21 5.91 -7.10
N MET A 48 -0.51 4.74 -6.52
CA MET A 48 -1.83 4.51 -5.97
C MET A 48 -2.10 5.41 -4.78
N LEU A 49 -1.10 5.61 -3.95
CA LEU A 49 -1.26 6.47 -2.78
C LEU A 49 -1.59 7.89 -3.20
N LYS A 50 -0.91 8.39 -4.22
CA LYS A 50 -1.22 9.71 -4.75
C LYS A 50 -2.65 9.80 -5.22
N LYS A 51 -3.12 8.80 -5.96
CA LYS A 51 -4.48 8.81 -6.47
C LYS A 51 -5.49 8.78 -5.35
N LEU A 52 -5.24 7.98 -4.35
CA LEU A 52 -6.16 7.87 -3.21
C LEU A 52 -6.23 9.17 -2.44
N LYS A 53 -5.08 9.79 -2.20
CA LYS A 53 -5.06 11.05 -1.46
C LYS A 53 -5.68 12.18 -2.25
N ALA A 54 -5.60 12.11 -3.56
CA ALA A 54 -6.20 13.12 -4.42
C ALA A 54 -7.68 12.87 -4.67
N GLY A 55 -8.20 11.75 -4.21
CA GLY A 55 -9.60 11.43 -4.40
C GLY A 55 -9.94 11.02 -5.82
N GLN A 56 -8.97 10.42 -6.52
CA GLN A 56 -9.17 10.06 -7.92
C GLN A 56 -9.64 8.62 -8.11
N LEU A 57 -9.82 7.89 -7.02
CA LEU A 57 -10.31 6.51 -7.13
C LEU A 57 -11.68 6.34 -6.53
#